data_e5c592b62021bac783411fc619c27dc5
#
_entry.id   e5c592b62021bac783411fc619c27dc5
#
_cell.length_a   1.000
_cell.length_b   1.000
_cell.length_c   1.000
_cell.angle_alpha   90.00
_cell.angle_beta   90.00
_cell.angle_gamma   90.00
#
_symmetry.space_group_name_H-M   'P 1'
#
loop_
_entity.id
_entity.type
_entity.pdbx_description
1 polymer ?
#
loop_
_entity_poly.entity_id
_entity_poly.type
_entity_poly.pdbx_seq_one_letter_code
_entity_poly.pdbx_strand_id
1 'polypeptide(L)'
;MLWIPITLFAAFAQTFRFMFQKRLRINTLSTAGATFARFLYAAPLISMIAIGYSLLRGYSWPVVDWQFWVFAASGGFCQVSATMCVVALFQQRNFTVGITFKKIEVLLAVGFGLIFLGEGVSLPAL
;
A
#
# COMPACT_ATOMS: atom_id res chain seq x y z
N MET A 1 0.37 -12.40 -22.10
CA MET A 1 1.38 -11.56 -21.41
C MET A 1 0.84 -10.18 -21.02
N LEU A 2 -0.36 -10.12 -20.45
CA LEU A 2 -1.02 -8.86 -20.01
C LEU A 2 -0.45 -8.31 -18.69
N TRP A 3 0.30 -9.11 -17.92
CA TRP A 3 0.82 -8.72 -16.62
C TRP A 3 1.90 -7.62 -16.70
N ILE A 4 2.72 -7.61 -17.75
CA ILE A 4 3.79 -6.62 -17.93
C ILE A 4 3.23 -5.19 -18.03
N PRO A 5 2.29 -4.89 -18.96
CA PRO A 5 1.73 -3.53 -19.06
C PRO A 5 0.95 -3.14 -17.79
N ILE A 6 0.28 -4.08 -17.13
CA ILE A 6 -0.44 -3.81 -15.88
C ILE A 6 0.55 -3.43 -14.77
N THR A 7 1.67 -4.15 -14.65
CA THR A 7 2.71 -3.85 -13.66
C THR A 7 3.39 -2.50 -13.92
N LEU A 8 3.68 -2.19 -15.18
CA LEU A 8 4.24 -0.88 -15.56
C LEU A 8 3.27 0.25 -15.23
N PHE A 9 1.99 0.09 -15.55
CA PHE A 9 0.97 1.08 -15.22
C PHE A 9 0.81 1.28 -13.71
N ALA A 10 0.81 0.19 -12.95
CA ALA A 10 0.75 0.22 -11.49
C ALA A 10 1.98 0.94 -10.89
N ALA A 11 3.18 0.66 -11.40
CA ALA A 11 4.41 1.34 -10.96
C ALA A 11 4.38 2.84 -11.27
N PHE A 12 3.89 3.22 -12.46
CA PHE A 12 3.73 4.62 -12.84
C PHE A 12 2.72 5.33 -11.94
N ALA A 13 1.54 4.75 -11.73
CA ALA A 13 0.51 5.30 -10.85
C ALA A 13 1.02 5.45 -9.40
N GLN A 14 1.82 4.48 -8.91
CA GLN A 14 2.42 4.54 -7.58
C GLN A 14 3.44 5.68 -7.46
N THR A 15 4.26 5.90 -8.48
CA THR A 15 5.22 7.02 -8.51
C THR A 15 4.50 8.36 -8.50
N PHE A 16 3.45 8.50 -9.31
CA PHE A 16 2.60 9.69 -9.35
C PHE A 16 1.98 9.99 -7.98
N ARG A 17 1.47 8.95 -7.32
CA ARG A 17 0.92 9.07 -5.97
C ARG A 17 1.93 9.64 -4.97
N PHE A 18 3.18 9.17 -5.00
CA PHE A 18 4.23 9.69 -4.10
C PHE A 18 4.61 11.13 -4.42
N MET A 19 4.64 11.51 -5.70
CA MET A 19 4.89 12.89 -6.09
C MET A 19 3.79 13.84 -5.57
N PHE A 20 2.52 13.46 -5.70
CA PHE A 20 1.40 14.24 -5.16
C PHE A 20 1.45 14.32 -3.64
N GLN A 21 1.74 13.23 -2.98
CA GLN A 21 1.84 13.17 -1.53
C GLN A 21 2.96 14.09 -0.98
N LYS A 22 4.10 14.13 -1.68
CA LYS A 22 5.18 15.07 -1.38
C LYS A 22 4.74 16.52 -1.57
N ARG A 23 4.07 16.82 -2.67
CA ARG A 23 3.64 18.20 -3.00
C ARG A 23 2.58 18.73 -2.01
N LEU A 24 1.62 17.91 -1.66
CA LEU A 24 0.60 18.24 -0.65
C LEU A 24 1.23 18.56 0.71
N ARG A 25 2.26 17.83 1.10
CA ARG A 25 2.90 18.01 2.38
C ARG A 25 3.74 19.29 2.47
N ILE A 26 4.46 19.63 1.41
CA ILE A 26 5.34 20.81 1.40
C ILE A 26 4.51 22.10 1.52
N ASN A 27 3.30 22.11 0.97
CA ASN A 27 2.56 23.34 0.80
C ASN A 27 1.43 23.58 1.81
N THR A 28 0.83 22.54 2.43
CA THR A 28 -0.43 22.74 3.16
C THR A 28 -0.71 21.84 4.36
N LEU A 29 -0.13 20.64 4.46
CA LEU A 29 -0.55 19.63 5.44
C LEU A 29 0.61 19.11 6.30
N SER A 30 0.30 18.83 7.58
CA SER A 30 1.20 18.07 8.46
C SER A 30 1.35 16.62 7.97
N THR A 31 2.37 15.91 8.47
CA THR A 31 2.58 14.47 8.16
C THR A 31 1.33 13.64 8.43
N ALA A 32 0.71 13.87 9.58
CA ALA A 32 -0.52 13.20 9.99
C ALA A 32 -1.68 13.55 9.06
N GLY A 33 -1.85 14.82 8.70
CA GLY A 33 -2.89 15.27 7.79
C GLY A 33 -2.78 14.67 6.38
N ALA A 34 -1.58 14.61 5.81
CA ALA A 34 -1.34 14.01 4.50
C ALA A 34 -1.60 12.49 4.50
N THR A 35 -1.26 11.81 5.61
CA THR A 35 -1.54 10.38 5.79
C THR A 35 -3.04 10.14 5.96
N PHE A 36 -3.69 10.93 6.80
CA PHE A 36 -5.14 10.83 7.05
C PHE A 36 -5.96 11.07 5.77
N ALA A 37 -5.65 12.13 5.02
CA ALA A 37 -6.32 12.42 3.76
C ALA A 37 -6.25 11.24 2.78
N ARG A 38 -5.11 10.58 2.69
CA ARG A 38 -4.93 9.40 1.83
C ARG A 38 -5.93 8.29 2.17
N PHE A 39 -6.05 7.93 3.44
CA PHE A 39 -6.94 6.86 3.87
C PHE A 39 -8.41 7.28 3.79
N LEU A 40 -8.72 8.52 4.11
CA LEU A 40 -10.07 9.07 4.03
C LEU A 40 -10.66 9.01 2.61
N TYR A 41 -9.87 9.35 1.60
CA TYR A 41 -10.32 9.28 0.21
C TYR A 41 -10.25 7.87 -0.39
N ALA A 42 -9.31 7.05 0.03
CA ALA A 42 -9.19 5.68 -0.48
C ALA A 42 -10.31 4.77 0.02
N ALA A 43 -10.74 4.92 1.27
CA ALA A 43 -11.75 4.05 1.88
C ALA A 43 -13.09 4.05 1.13
N PRO A 44 -13.75 5.20 0.86
CA PRO A 44 -15.01 5.21 0.13
C PRO A 44 -14.87 4.70 -1.30
N LEU A 45 -13.77 5.02 -1.97
CA LEU A 45 -13.53 4.56 -3.34
C LEU A 45 -13.42 3.03 -3.41
N ILE A 46 -12.63 2.43 -2.53
CA ILE A 46 -12.46 0.98 -2.46
C ILE A 46 -13.78 0.31 -2.07
N SER A 47 -14.52 0.89 -1.11
CA SER A 47 -15.82 0.36 -0.70
C SER A 47 -16.82 0.37 -1.84
N MET A 48 -16.90 1.45 -2.62
CA MET A 48 -17.76 1.53 -3.80
C MET A 48 -17.41 0.47 -4.86
N ILE A 49 -16.12 0.29 -5.13
CA ILE A 49 -15.65 -0.73 -6.08
C ILE A 49 -15.99 -2.14 -5.57
N ALA A 50 -15.77 -2.42 -4.28
CA ALA A 50 -16.07 -3.72 -3.69
C ALA A 50 -17.56 -4.05 -3.71
N ILE A 51 -18.41 -3.07 -3.36
CA ILE A 51 -19.87 -3.21 -3.40
C ILE A 51 -20.33 -3.43 -4.85
N GLY A 52 -19.87 -2.61 -5.79
CA GLY A 52 -20.22 -2.73 -7.20
C GLY A 52 -19.83 -4.09 -7.79
N TYR A 53 -18.63 -4.57 -7.45
CA TYR A 53 -18.16 -5.87 -7.89
C TYR A 53 -18.98 -7.02 -7.29
N SER A 54 -19.31 -6.94 -6.00
CA SER A 54 -20.16 -7.93 -5.32
C SER A 54 -21.56 -8.01 -5.93
N LEU A 55 -22.17 -6.87 -6.23
CA LEU A 55 -23.50 -6.81 -6.86
C LEU A 55 -23.48 -7.37 -8.29
N LEU A 56 -22.45 -7.06 -9.08
CA LEU A 56 -22.33 -7.55 -10.46
C LEU A 56 -22.09 -9.07 -10.55
N ARG A 57 -21.40 -9.64 -9.57
CA ARG A 57 -21.06 -11.05 -9.56
C ARG A 57 -22.00 -11.91 -8.73
N GLY A 58 -22.94 -11.30 -7.99
CA GLY A 58 -23.88 -12.02 -7.12
C GLY A 58 -23.22 -12.79 -5.97
N TYR A 59 -22.02 -12.35 -5.53
CA TYR A 59 -21.36 -12.96 -4.38
C TYR A 59 -22.08 -12.59 -3.10
N SER A 60 -22.35 -13.60 -2.26
CA SER A 60 -22.78 -13.39 -0.89
C SER A 60 -21.63 -12.75 -0.08
N TRP A 61 -21.98 -11.85 0.83
CA TRP A 61 -20.98 -11.24 1.72
C TRP A 61 -20.27 -12.31 2.55
N PRO A 62 -18.93 -12.29 2.61
CA PRO A 62 -18.20 -13.26 3.42
C PRO A 62 -18.53 -13.06 4.91
N VAL A 63 -18.76 -14.17 5.60
CA VAL A 63 -18.87 -14.15 7.06
C VAL A 63 -17.48 -13.90 7.62
N VAL A 64 -17.32 -12.77 8.27
CA VAL A 64 -16.00 -12.31 8.77
C VAL A 64 -15.87 -12.74 10.23
N ASP A 65 -14.89 -13.59 10.51
CA ASP A 65 -14.58 -14.06 11.85
C ASP A 65 -13.88 -12.99 12.69
N TRP A 66 -13.93 -13.10 14.02
CA TRP A 66 -13.25 -12.19 14.96
C TRP A 66 -11.75 -12.09 14.69
N GLN A 67 -11.10 -13.18 14.36
CA GLN A 67 -9.68 -13.22 14.02
C GLN A 67 -9.32 -12.26 12.87
N PHE A 68 -10.17 -12.15 11.86
CA PHE A 68 -9.98 -11.20 10.76
C PHE A 68 -9.89 -9.77 11.27
N TRP A 69 -10.75 -9.36 12.20
CA TRP A 69 -10.75 -8.00 12.73
C TRP A 69 -9.48 -7.67 13.51
N VAL A 70 -8.96 -8.63 14.27
CA VAL A 70 -7.69 -8.46 15.01
C VAL A 70 -6.52 -8.28 14.03
N PHE A 71 -6.43 -9.13 13.01
CA PHE A 71 -5.37 -9.02 12.01
C PHE A 71 -5.54 -7.77 11.14
N ALA A 72 -6.74 -7.41 10.75
CA ALA A 72 -7.02 -6.20 9.98
C ALA A 72 -6.67 -4.93 10.77
N ALA A 73 -7.00 -4.87 12.06
CA ALA A 73 -6.68 -3.74 12.92
C ALA A 73 -5.17 -3.60 13.14
N SER A 74 -4.48 -4.71 13.47
CA SER A 74 -3.01 -4.69 13.66
C SER A 74 -2.27 -4.36 12.37
N GLY A 75 -2.65 -4.96 11.25
CA GLY A 75 -2.08 -4.66 9.93
C GLY A 75 -2.35 -3.22 9.50
N GLY A 76 -3.56 -2.72 9.73
CA GLY A 76 -3.93 -1.33 9.47
C GLY A 76 -3.10 -0.35 10.30
N PHE A 77 -2.90 -0.61 11.58
CA PHE A 77 -2.06 0.20 12.46
C PHE A 77 -0.60 0.23 11.98
N CYS A 78 -0.02 -0.92 11.66
CA CYS A 78 1.33 -1.01 11.11
C CYS A 78 1.46 -0.25 9.79
N GLN A 79 0.46 -0.36 8.92
CA GLN A 79 0.44 0.32 7.62
C GLN A 79 0.37 1.84 7.75
N VAL A 80 -0.44 2.36 8.68
CA VAL A 80 -0.52 3.80 8.96
C VAL A 80 0.80 4.30 9.52
N SER A 81 1.39 3.59 10.50
CA SER A 81 2.66 3.94 11.12
C SER A 81 3.80 3.97 10.09
N ALA A 82 3.91 2.93 9.26
CA ALA A 82 4.90 2.87 8.17
C ALA A 82 4.72 4.02 7.18
N THR A 83 3.48 4.34 6.81
CA THR A 83 3.19 5.46 5.90
C THR A 83 3.60 6.80 6.52
N MET A 84 3.34 7.01 7.82
CA MET A 84 3.77 8.20 8.54
C MET A 84 5.29 8.35 8.53
N CYS A 85 6.03 7.27 8.79
CA CYS A 85 7.50 7.26 8.73
C CYS A 85 8.03 7.63 7.34
N VAL A 86 7.46 7.06 6.27
CA VAL A 86 7.86 7.37 4.89
C VAL A 86 7.56 8.83 4.55
N VAL A 87 6.38 9.34 4.93
CA VAL A 87 6.01 10.75 4.69
C VAL A 87 6.90 11.70 5.52
N ALA A 88 7.30 11.31 6.73
CA ALA A 88 8.26 12.06 7.54
C ALA A 88 9.65 12.11 6.89
N LEU A 89 10.09 10.99 6.34
CA LEU A 89 11.39 10.90 5.67
C LEU A 89 11.51 11.84 4.47
N PHE A 90 10.41 12.07 3.74
CA PHE A 90 10.39 13.01 2.61
C PHE A 90 10.68 14.47 3.00
N GLN A 91 10.62 14.82 4.28
CA GLN A 91 10.98 16.16 4.77
C GLN A 91 12.49 16.33 4.96
N GLN A 92 13.18 15.29 5.37
CA GLN A 92 14.55 15.40 5.85
C GLN A 92 15.61 15.15 4.77
N ARG A 93 15.23 14.49 3.66
CA ARG A 93 16.16 14.07 2.61
C ARG A 93 15.59 14.22 1.21
N ASN A 94 16.48 14.10 0.22
CA ASN A 94 16.10 14.08 -1.18
C ASN A 94 15.08 12.96 -1.45
N PHE A 95 14.07 13.28 -2.24
CA PHE A 95 12.96 12.39 -2.61
C PHE A 95 13.43 11.02 -3.14
N THR A 96 14.50 11.02 -3.94
CA THR A 96 15.10 9.79 -4.49
C THR A 96 15.56 8.83 -3.40
N VAL A 97 16.19 9.34 -2.35
CA VAL A 97 16.66 8.52 -1.22
C VAL A 97 15.47 7.90 -0.48
N GLY A 98 14.40 8.66 -0.24
CA GLY A 98 13.18 8.15 0.40
C GLY A 98 12.52 7.02 -0.39
N ILE A 99 12.45 7.13 -1.72
CA ILE A 99 11.89 6.07 -2.58
C ILE A 99 12.79 4.84 -2.60
N THR A 100 14.11 5.01 -2.61
CA THR A 100 15.05 3.88 -2.58
C THR A 100 14.91 3.09 -1.28
N PHE A 101 14.81 3.77 -0.13
CA PHE A 101 14.56 3.10 1.14
C PHE A 101 13.23 2.34 1.17
N LYS A 102 12.20 2.87 0.52
CA LYS A 102 10.92 2.15 0.44
C LYS A 102 11.02 0.85 -0.36
N LYS A 103 11.93 0.73 -1.31
CA LYS A 103 12.15 -0.52 -2.06
C LYS A 103 12.72 -1.64 -1.20
N ILE A 104 13.38 -1.33 -0.08
CA ILE A 104 13.84 -2.32 0.89
C ILE A 104 12.64 -3.07 1.51
N GLU A 105 11.45 -2.45 1.59
CA GLU A 105 10.20 -3.08 2.03
C GLU A 105 9.91 -4.36 1.22
N VAL A 106 10.13 -4.32 -0.09
CA VAL A 106 9.90 -5.48 -0.97
C VAL A 106 10.88 -6.61 -0.65
N LEU A 107 12.16 -6.28 -0.44
CA LEU A 107 13.18 -7.27 -0.07
C LEU A 107 12.88 -7.91 1.28
N LEU A 108 12.45 -7.12 2.25
CA LEU A 108 12.02 -7.62 3.55
C LEU A 108 10.78 -8.52 3.44
N ALA A 109 9.78 -8.12 2.65
CA ALA A 109 8.57 -8.93 2.43
C ALA A 109 8.91 -10.28 1.81
N VAL A 110 9.79 -10.31 0.80
CA VAL A 110 10.28 -11.57 0.19
C VAL A 110 11.07 -12.38 1.22
N GLY A 111 11.95 -11.75 1.99
CA GLY A 111 12.71 -12.43 3.04
C GLY A 111 11.82 -13.06 4.11
N PHE A 112 10.80 -12.35 4.57
CA PHE A 112 9.81 -12.89 5.50
C PHE A 112 8.99 -14.03 4.88
N GLY A 113 8.56 -13.91 3.63
CA GLY A 113 7.86 -14.97 2.90
C GLY A 113 8.68 -16.26 2.83
N LEU A 114 9.98 -16.13 2.50
CA LEU A 114 10.90 -17.28 2.46
C LEU A 114 11.09 -17.94 3.83
N ILE A 115 11.29 -17.14 4.88
CA ILE A 115 11.63 -17.65 6.23
C ILE A 115 10.40 -18.22 6.94
N PHE A 116 9.26 -17.53 6.88
CA PHE A 116 8.08 -17.89 7.69
C PHE A 116 7.05 -18.73 6.93
N LEU A 117 6.88 -18.53 5.61
CA LEU A 117 5.93 -19.32 4.83
C LEU A 117 6.59 -20.50 4.11
N GLY A 118 7.92 -20.58 4.07
CA GLY A 118 8.61 -21.65 3.36
C GLY A 118 8.33 -21.67 1.85
N GLU A 119 7.82 -20.57 1.31
CA GLU A 119 7.54 -20.44 -0.11
C GLU A 119 8.87 -20.31 -0.86
N GLY A 120 9.31 -21.39 -1.50
CA GLY A 120 10.48 -21.37 -2.37
C GLY A 120 10.22 -20.44 -3.57
N VAL A 121 11.09 -19.44 -3.74
CA VAL A 121 11.09 -18.63 -4.98
C VAL A 121 11.55 -19.54 -6.10
N SER A 122 10.67 -19.90 -7.01
CA SER A 122 11.05 -20.66 -8.21
C SER A 122 11.93 -19.77 -9.09
N LEU A 123 13.07 -20.32 -9.53
CA LEU A 123 14.03 -19.65 -10.42
C LEU A 123 13.43 -18.90 -11.63
N PRO A 124 12.27 -19.31 -12.22
CA PRO A 124 11.63 -18.54 -13.28
C PRO A 124 10.92 -17.26 -12.81
N ALA A 125 10.85 -16.99 -11.51
CA ALA A 125 10.20 -15.78 -10.96
C ALA A 125 11.21 -14.65 -10.65
N LEU A 126 12.50 -14.91 -10.80
CA LEU A 126 13.61 -13.94 -10.73
C LEU A 126 13.92 -13.39 -12.11
#